data_bbd132d4240840984f827ebea6af9203
#
_entry.id   bbd132d4240840984f827ebea6af9203
#
_cell.length_a   1.000
_cell.length_b   1.000
_cell.length_c   1.000
_cell.angle_alpha   90.00
_cell.angle_beta   90.00
_cell.angle_gamma   90.00
#
_symmetry.space_group_name_H-M   'P 1'
#
loop_
_entity.id
_entity.type
_entity.pdbx_description
1 polymer ?
#
loop_
_entity_poly.entity_id
_entity_poly.type
_entity_poly.pdbx_seq_one_letter_code
_entity_poly.pdbx_strand_id
1 'polypeptide(L)'
;TQNILHSHSMNAPYGTFVDTENEEVATKDGIKVQRWWAKDVDGTSQALSKSDVNGQFHDFTVDYDGDTRTLTIKYTQTSGKILTWTTTVSNSNQAMAMIVSASTGGAKNLQQFEIMSFDFNQAATVNVKYVDTKGNQIAQGEVTYPNGANVNGTYTTGQLEIPNYKFVRMDDGTATGAKSLPATGTLTKAGDNGTVIYVYAPAYTQTSKTVSETIKYIDQDGKEVAIGYTADPITFVSVTNPVDNTTTTYYSTKAKTATLDDNGVPTEAGWTKGDSTDFADVVNPEVDGYKVISNDAPNSDLTSVAVQTVYTNSS
;
A
#
# COMPACT_ATOMS: atom_id res chain seq x y z
N THR A 1 26.89 -2.55 -24.05
CA THR A 1 27.98 -2.46 -23.04
C THR A 1 28.72 -1.16 -23.31
N GLN A 2 28.18 -0.03 -22.83
CA GLN A 2 29.00 1.17 -22.72
C GLN A 2 29.77 1.03 -21.42
N ASN A 3 31.06 0.74 -21.53
CA ASN A 3 32.02 0.99 -20.48
C ASN A 3 32.06 2.50 -20.27
N ILE A 4 31.35 2.97 -19.26
CA ILE A 4 31.63 4.30 -18.72
C ILE A 4 32.86 4.13 -17.84
N LEU A 5 34.00 4.09 -18.47
CA LEU A 5 35.27 4.39 -17.83
C LEU A 5 35.24 5.89 -17.57
N HIS A 6 34.87 6.26 -16.34
CA HIS A 6 35.20 7.59 -15.88
C HIS A 6 36.73 7.69 -15.91
N SER A 7 37.25 8.45 -16.84
CA SER A 7 38.65 8.79 -16.86
C SER A 7 38.92 9.69 -15.66
N HIS A 8 39.36 9.10 -14.56
CA HIS A 8 39.88 9.87 -13.45
C HIS A 8 41.14 10.58 -13.93
N SER A 9 41.13 11.89 -13.92
CA SER A 9 42.25 12.71 -14.33
C SER A 9 43.44 12.65 -13.35
N MET A 10 43.34 11.82 -12.31
CA MET A 10 44.36 11.69 -11.27
C MET A 10 45.15 10.39 -11.40
N ASN A 11 46.44 10.52 -11.67
CA ASN A 11 47.39 9.40 -11.76
C ASN A 11 47.94 8.94 -10.38
N ALA A 12 47.37 9.37 -9.28
CA ALA A 12 47.79 9.06 -7.90
C ALA A 12 46.63 8.50 -7.11
N PRO A 13 46.85 7.81 -5.97
CA PRO A 13 45.78 7.55 -5.02
C PRO A 13 45.09 8.85 -4.66
N TYR A 14 43.78 8.83 -4.51
CA TYR A 14 42.98 10.02 -4.18
C TYR A 14 41.79 9.65 -3.31
N GLY A 15 41.25 10.64 -2.60
CA GLY A 15 39.99 10.57 -1.91
C GLY A 15 38.99 11.52 -2.55
N THR A 16 37.73 11.13 -2.56
CA THR A 16 36.64 11.92 -3.10
C THR A 16 35.32 11.53 -2.42
N PHE A 17 34.35 12.43 -2.41
CA PHE A 17 32.97 12.05 -2.14
C PHE A 17 32.35 11.43 -3.38
N VAL A 18 31.47 10.47 -3.17
CA VAL A 18 30.67 9.87 -4.23
C VAL A 18 29.19 9.91 -3.84
N ASP A 19 28.34 10.20 -4.81
CA ASP A 19 26.91 9.99 -4.71
C ASP A 19 26.56 8.64 -5.32
N THR A 20 25.65 7.93 -4.70
CA THR A 20 25.05 6.73 -5.29
C THR A 20 23.79 7.13 -6.03
N GLU A 21 23.77 6.82 -7.33
CA GLU A 21 22.60 7.05 -8.17
C GLU A 21 21.98 5.71 -8.54
N ASN A 22 20.67 5.68 -8.70
CA ASN A 22 19.98 4.55 -9.28
C ASN A 22 19.11 5.00 -10.45
N GLU A 23 18.96 4.14 -11.42
CA GLU A 23 18.12 4.38 -12.58
C GLU A 23 17.50 3.06 -13.03
N GLU A 24 16.23 3.13 -13.42
CA GLU A 24 15.59 2.02 -14.10
C GLU A 24 16.07 1.97 -15.55
N VAL A 25 16.74 0.91 -15.91
CA VAL A 25 17.23 0.70 -17.27
C VAL A 25 16.65 -0.56 -17.88
N ALA A 26 16.31 -0.50 -19.18
CA ALA A 26 15.90 -1.68 -19.91
C ALA A 26 17.13 -2.52 -20.26
N THR A 27 17.05 -3.84 -20.04
CA THR A 27 18.03 -4.79 -20.54
C THR A 27 17.83 -5.05 -22.04
N LYS A 28 18.77 -5.79 -22.64
CA LYS A 28 18.68 -6.19 -24.05
C LYS A 28 17.40 -6.95 -24.40
N ASP A 29 16.80 -7.63 -23.40
CA ASP A 29 15.56 -8.39 -23.54
C ASP A 29 14.31 -7.59 -23.12
N GLY A 30 14.44 -6.28 -22.92
CA GLY A 30 13.35 -5.40 -22.54
C GLY A 30 12.93 -5.48 -21.07
N ILE A 31 13.63 -6.25 -20.25
CA ILE A 31 13.37 -6.36 -18.82
C ILE A 31 13.89 -5.10 -18.12
N LYS A 32 13.08 -4.48 -17.30
CA LYS A 32 13.47 -3.33 -16.48
C LYS A 32 14.20 -3.79 -15.23
N VAL A 33 15.40 -3.25 -15.03
CA VAL A 33 16.23 -3.51 -13.85
C VAL A 33 16.71 -2.21 -13.24
N GLN A 34 16.83 -2.18 -11.91
CA GLN A 34 17.46 -1.06 -11.22
C GLN A 34 18.98 -1.21 -11.32
N ARG A 35 19.64 -0.16 -11.77
CA ARG A 35 21.11 -0.05 -11.75
C ARG A 35 21.52 0.98 -10.73
N TRP A 36 22.57 0.62 -10.00
CA TRP A 36 23.24 1.49 -9.04
C TRP A 36 24.65 1.77 -9.52
N TRP A 37 25.08 2.99 -9.41
CA TRP A 37 26.46 3.38 -9.63
C TRP A 37 26.87 4.50 -8.69
N ALA A 38 28.18 4.64 -8.51
CA ALA A 38 28.78 5.74 -7.77
C ALA A 38 29.29 6.78 -8.75
N LYS A 39 29.00 8.03 -8.48
CA LYS A 39 29.46 9.19 -9.24
C LYS A 39 30.25 10.10 -8.31
N ASP A 40 31.47 10.46 -8.74
CA ASP A 40 32.28 11.41 -7.98
C ASP A 40 31.56 12.76 -7.87
N VAL A 41 31.56 13.32 -6.67
CA VAL A 41 31.05 14.69 -6.45
C VAL A 41 32.11 15.66 -6.96
N ASP A 42 31.71 16.50 -7.92
CA ASP A 42 32.62 17.45 -8.58
C ASP A 42 33.34 18.35 -7.56
N GLY A 43 34.64 18.52 -7.77
CA GLY A 43 35.51 19.39 -6.97
C GLY A 43 35.90 18.82 -5.58
N THR A 44 35.49 17.58 -5.26
CA THR A 44 35.87 16.98 -3.95
C THR A 44 37.09 16.06 -4.02
N SER A 45 37.61 15.74 -5.19
CA SER A 45 38.77 14.87 -5.33
C SER A 45 40.05 15.53 -4.87
N GLN A 46 40.77 14.86 -3.98
CA GLN A 46 42.10 15.30 -3.51
C GLN A 46 43.10 14.15 -3.64
N ALA A 47 44.29 14.45 -4.17
CA ALA A 47 45.37 13.46 -4.31
C ALA A 47 45.95 13.09 -2.95
N LEU A 48 46.18 11.80 -2.77
CA LEU A 48 47.01 11.23 -1.71
C LEU A 48 48.44 11.04 -2.20
N SER A 49 49.38 10.96 -1.27
CA SER A 49 50.76 10.57 -1.63
C SER A 49 50.83 9.04 -1.86
N LYS A 50 51.67 8.60 -2.77
CA LYS A 50 51.97 7.17 -2.91
C LYS A 50 52.51 6.55 -1.65
N SER A 51 53.15 7.30 -0.77
CA SER A 51 53.62 6.86 0.55
C SER A 51 52.48 6.58 1.53
N ASP A 52 51.26 7.06 1.25
CA ASP A 52 50.09 6.80 2.09
C ASP A 52 49.53 5.40 1.84
N VAL A 53 49.91 4.75 0.74
CA VAL A 53 49.48 3.39 0.38
C VAL A 53 50.61 2.42 0.70
N ASN A 54 50.99 2.37 1.98
CA ASN A 54 52.21 1.70 2.44
C ASN A 54 51.92 0.43 3.30
N GLY A 55 50.68 0.03 3.41
CA GLY A 55 50.27 -1.11 4.24
C GLY A 55 50.24 -0.84 5.75
N GLN A 56 50.36 0.41 6.15
CA GLN A 56 50.22 0.84 7.54
C GLN A 56 48.82 1.46 7.78
N PHE A 57 48.36 1.45 9.03
CA PHE A 57 47.17 2.18 9.43
C PHE A 57 47.46 3.68 9.42
N HIS A 58 46.50 4.44 8.94
CA HIS A 58 46.48 5.90 8.99
C HIS A 58 45.26 6.39 9.73
N ASP A 59 45.38 7.48 10.45
CA ASP A 59 44.27 8.09 11.18
C ASP A 59 43.27 8.68 10.20
N PHE A 60 42.02 8.35 10.44
CA PHE A 60 40.89 8.77 9.63
C PHE A 60 39.73 9.12 10.54
N THR A 61 39.17 10.31 10.41
CA THR A 61 38.00 10.74 11.18
C THR A 61 36.84 11.09 10.28
N VAL A 62 35.66 10.74 10.72
CA VAL A 62 34.40 11.13 10.09
C VAL A 62 33.57 11.87 11.14
N ASP A 63 33.24 13.10 10.85
CA ASP A 63 32.38 13.93 11.70
C ASP A 63 31.14 14.35 10.90
N TYR A 64 29.98 14.14 11.45
CA TYR A 64 28.72 14.57 10.87
C TYR A 64 27.97 15.45 11.86
N ASP A 65 27.81 16.71 11.49
CA ASP A 65 26.98 17.67 12.21
C ASP A 65 25.54 17.62 11.63
N GLY A 66 24.61 17.04 12.39
CA GLY A 66 23.22 16.89 11.97
C GLY A 66 22.46 18.21 11.89
N ASP A 67 22.85 19.25 12.62
CA ASP A 67 22.19 20.57 12.61
C ASP A 67 22.50 21.33 11.32
N THR A 68 23.75 21.30 10.89
CA THR A 68 24.21 21.92 9.64
C THR A 68 24.19 20.98 8.46
N ARG A 69 24.00 19.68 8.70
CA ARG A 69 24.09 18.60 7.70
C ARG A 69 25.46 18.51 7.05
N THR A 70 26.48 18.91 7.76
CA THR A 70 27.85 18.94 7.26
C THR A 70 28.58 17.66 7.62
N LEU A 71 29.07 16.96 6.61
CA LEU A 71 29.95 15.81 6.73
C LEU A 71 31.39 16.28 6.51
N THR A 72 32.25 16.05 7.51
CA THR A 72 33.67 16.39 7.45
C THR A 72 34.49 15.13 7.62
N ILE A 73 35.40 14.89 6.71
CA ILE A 73 36.35 13.77 6.75
C ILE A 73 37.76 14.31 6.83
N LYS A 74 38.57 13.77 7.75
CA LYS A 74 39.98 14.09 7.87
C LYS A 74 40.80 12.82 7.72
N TYR A 75 41.90 12.91 6.96
CA TYR A 75 42.85 11.83 6.77
C TYR A 75 44.27 12.34 7.05
N THR A 76 45.00 11.66 7.89
CA THR A 76 46.39 12.01 8.22
C THR A 76 47.32 11.23 7.29
N GLN A 77 48.04 11.96 6.47
CA GLN A 77 49.05 11.38 5.57
C GLN A 77 50.30 10.92 6.32
N THR A 78 51.07 10.05 5.73
CA THR A 78 52.37 9.61 6.24
C THR A 78 53.29 10.78 6.62
N SER A 79 53.20 11.89 5.91
CA SER A 79 53.94 13.13 6.21
C SER A 79 53.48 13.88 7.43
N GLY A 80 52.37 13.46 8.04
CA GLY A 80 51.69 14.18 9.13
C GLY A 80 50.74 15.30 8.65
N LYS A 81 50.66 15.56 7.35
CA LYS A 81 49.71 16.50 6.80
C LYS A 81 48.28 15.94 6.85
N ILE A 82 47.32 16.76 7.27
CA ILE A 82 45.92 16.40 7.33
C ILE A 82 45.24 16.90 6.05
N LEU A 83 44.60 15.99 5.33
CA LEU A 83 43.68 16.30 4.25
C LEU A 83 42.26 16.35 4.81
N THR A 84 41.48 17.30 4.36
CA THR A 84 40.10 17.49 4.83
C THR A 84 39.14 17.58 3.64
N TRP A 85 38.05 16.83 3.73
CA TRP A 85 36.94 16.90 2.81
C TRP A 85 35.70 17.33 3.57
N THR A 86 34.91 18.19 2.99
CA THR A 86 33.65 18.67 3.58
C THR A 86 32.58 18.71 2.51
N THR A 87 31.39 18.22 2.83
CA THR A 87 30.23 18.31 1.96
C THR A 87 28.94 18.44 2.79
N THR A 88 27.88 18.92 2.16
CA THR A 88 26.56 18.96 2.80
C THR A 88 25.74 17.76 2.32
N VAL A 89 25.18 17.00 3.27
CA VAL A 89 24.28 15.87 2.97
C VAL A 89 22.88 16.40 2.70
N SER A 90 22.35 16.10 1.53
CA SER A 90 20.98 16.44 1.16
C SER A 90 19.97 15.49 1.82
N ASN A 91 18.71 15.96 2.01
CA ASN A 91 17.60 15.15 2.54
C ASN A 91 17.83 14.51 3.92
N SER A 92 18.46 15.21 4.83
CA SER A 92 18.87 14.68 6.12
C SER A 92 17.84 14.78 7.24
N ASN A 93 16.57 15.08 6.96
CA ASN A 93 15.49 14.94 7.93
C ASN A 93 15.09 13.48 8.16
N GLN A 94 15.87 12.55 7.66
CA GLN A 94 15.73 11.11 7.85
C GLN A 94 16.71 10.63 8.91
N ALA A 95 16.34 9.55 9.61
CA ALA A 95 17.29 8.81 10.43
C ALA A 95 18.30 8.14 9.49
N MET A 96 19.60 8.31 9.78
CA MET A 96 20.67 7.78 8.94
C MET A 96 21.45 6.69 9.66
N ALA A 97 21.98 5.75 8.89
CA ALA A 97 22.93 4.74 9.36
C ALA A 97 24.28 4.99 8.71
N MET A 98 25.36 4.85 9.50
CA MET A 98 26.71 4.87 8.97
C MET A 98 27.16 3.44 8.69
N ILE A 99 27.68 3.22 7.49
CA ILE A 99 28.25 1.94 7.06
C ILE A 99 29.66 2.20 6.58
N VAL A 100 30.61 1.40 7.04
CA VAL A 100 31.97 1.38 6.52
C VAL A 100 32.15 0.14 5.67
N SER A 101 32.54 0.34 4.42
CA SER A 101 32.80 -0.76 3.50
C SER A 101 34.07 -0.48 2.69
N ALA A 102 34.68 -1.54 2.19
CA ALA A 102 35.82 -1.45 1.33
C ALA A 102 35.73 -2.48 0.20
N SER A 103 36.13 -2.08 -0.98
CA SER A 103 36.17 -2.99 -2.14
C SER A 103 37.36 -2.69 -3.02
N THR A 104 37.80 -3.69 -3.79
CA THR A 104 38.76 -3.54 -4.86
C THR A 104 38.10 -3.87 -6.20
N GLY A 105 38.50 -3.18 -7.27
CA GLY A 105 38.04 -3.46 -8.59
C GLY A 105 38.66 -4.74 -9.18
N GLY A 106 39.35 -4.64 -10.29
CA GLY A 106 40.00 -5.80 -10.95
C GLY A 106 41.26 -6.34 -10.24
N ALA A 107 41.79 -5.64 -9.25
CA ALA A 107 42.95 -6.07 -8.46
C ALA A 107 42.53 -6.55 -7.07
N LYS A 108 43.35 -7.39 -6.45
CA LYS A 108 43.14 -7.85 -5.07
C LYS A 108 44.01 -7.04 -4.11
N ASN A 109 43.42 -6.57 -3.02
CA ASN A 109 44.14 -5.90 -1.95
C ASN A 109 43.48 -6.22 -0.61
N LEU A 110 44.25 -6.35 0.45
CA LEU A 110 43.75 -6.43 1.81
C LEU A 110 43.44 -5.02 2.28
N GLN A 111 42.18 -4.81 2.68
CA GLN A 111 41.72 -3.56 3.25
C GLN A 111 41.23 -3.84 4.67
N GLN A 112 41.68 -3.04 5.62
CA GLN A 112 41.36 -3.19 7.04
C GLN A 112 41.04 -1.82 7.62
N PHE A 113 40.15 -1.78 8.57
CA PHE A 113 39.90 -0.62 9.41
C PHE A 113 39.77 -1.08 10.88
N GLU A 114 40.15 -0.22 11.80
CA GLU A 114 39.96 -0.40 13.22
C GLU A 114 39.24 0.82 13.76
N ILE A 115 38.14 0.58 14.50
CA ILE A 115 37.36 1.65 15.12
C ILE A 115 37.98 1.97 16.47
N MET A 116 38.59 3.14 16.57
CA MET A 116 39.22 3.63 17.80
C MET A 116 38.21 4.28 18.75
N SER A 117 37.24 5.00 18.18
CA SER A 117 36.12 5.59 18.92
C SER A 117 34.90 5.73 17.99
N PHE A 118 33.73 5.68 18.57
CA PHE A 118 32.48 5.90 17.88
C PHE A 118 31.50 6.59 18.84
N ASP A 119 31.35 7.89 18.66
CA ASP A 119 30.44 8.71 19.45
C ASP A 119 29.25 9.12 18.55
N PHE A 120 28.04 8.96 19.03
CA PHE A 120 26.86 9.34 18.29
C PHE A 120 25.69 9.71 19.21
N ASN A 121 24.85 10.60 18.73
CA ASN A 121 23.54 10.82 19.31
C ASN A 121 22.55 9.92 18.60
N GLN A 122 21.94 9.00 19.34
CA GLN A 122 20.94 8.11 18.77
C GLN A 122 19.74 8.92 18.29
N ALA A 123 19.36 8.78 17.01
CA ALA A 123 18.16 9.38 16.47
C ALA A 123 16.92 8.90 17.22
N ALA A 124 15.95 9.79 17.39
CA ALA A 124 14.62 9.43 17.81
C ALA A 124 13.78 9.14 16.57
N THR A 125 13.19 7.96 16.49
CA THR A 125 12.52 7.47 15.29
C THR A 125 11.11 6.98 15.56
N VAL A 126 10.30 6.95 14.50
CA VAL A 126 8.98 6.32 14.43
C VAL A 126 8.95 5.48 13.17
N ASN A 127 8.33 4.32 13.23
CA ASN A 127 8.06 3.50 12.06
C ASN A 127 6.68 3.80 11.49
N VAL A 128 6.48 3.57 10.21
CA VAL A 128 5.15 3.63 9.57
C VAL A 128 4.87 2.34 8.82
N LYS A 129 3.64 1.84 8.96
CA LYS A 129 3.16 0.64 8.27
C LYS A 129 1.84 0.93 7.57
N TYR A 130 1.67 0.33 6.40
CA TYR A 130 0.44 0.34 5.61
C TYR A 130 0.00 -1.11 5.45
N VAL A 131 -1.09 -1.48 6.10
CA VAL A 131 -1.51 -2.87 6.22
C VAL A 131 -2.97 -3.06 5.79
N ASP A 132 -3.33 -4.28 5.42
CA ASP A 132 -4.73 -4.67 5.28
C ASP A 132 -5.39 -4.93 6.64
N THR A 133 -6.68 -5.27 6.63
CA THR A 133 -7.45 -5.56 7.87
C THR A 133 -6.96 -6.79 8.63
N LYS A 134 -6.08 -7.59 8.04
CA LYS A 134 -5.45 -8.77 8.65
C LYS A 134 -4.03 -8.52 9.12
N GLY A 135 -3.53 -7.30 8.94
CA GLY A 135 -2.18 -6.90 9.31
C GLY A 135 -1.08 -7.20 8.28
N ASN A 136 -1.45 -7.67 7.09
CA ASN A 136 -0.47 -7.88 6.02
C ASN A 136 -0.03 -6.56 5.41
N GLN A 137 1.28 -6.36 5.25
CA GLN A 137 1.81 -5.15 4.63
C GLN A 137 1.43 -5.08 3.15
N ILE A 138 0.87 -3.95 2.72
CA ILE A 138 0.42 -3.72 1.34
C ILE A 138 1.14 -2.58 0.63
N ALA A 139 1.85 -1.74 1.37
CA ALA A 139 2.68 -0.66 0.82
C ALA A 139 3.77 -0.26 1.81
N GLN A 140 4.71 0.55 1.33
CA GLN A 140 5.76 1.19 2.13
C GLN A 140 5.64 2.71 1.99
N GLY A 141 5.93 3.43 3.07
CA GLY A 141 5.98 4.88 3.09
C GLY A 141 7.09 5.37 4.00
N GLU A 142 7.19 6.66 4.11
CA GLU A 142 8.25 7.33 4.85
C GLU A 142 7.68 8.16 5.98
N VAL A 143 8.49 8.30 7.04
CA VAL A 143 8.24 9.25 8.13
C VAL A 143 9.06 10.50 7.86
N THR A 144 8.42 11.66 7.97
CA THR A 144 9.11 12.95 7.87
C THR A 144 9.38 13.50 9.27
N TYR A 145 10.56 14.05 9.48
CA TYR A 145 10.99 14.69 10.72
C TYR A 145 11.26 16.18 10.46
N PRO A 146 10.25 17.05 10.54
CA PRO A 146 10.38 18.48 10.16
C PRO A 146 11.48 19.24 10.93
N ASN A 147 11.74 18.83 12.15
CA ASN A 147 12.76 19.42 13.04
C ASN A 147 13.96 18.48 13.27
N GLY A 148 14.13 17.48 12.39
CA GLY A 148 15.11 16.42 12.59
C GLY A 148 14.62 15.28 13.47
N ALA A 149 15.27 14.14 13.36
CA ALA A 149 14.96 12.92 14.11
C ALA A 149 15.59 12.96 15.52
N ASN A 150 15.19 13.92 16.34
CA ASN A 150 15.74 14.19 17.66
C ASN A 150 14.67 14.13 18.74
N VAL A 151 15.09 13.88 19.97
CA VAL A 151 14.20 13.99 21.14
C VAL A 151 13.62 15.40 21.20
N ASN A 152 12.34 15.54 21.48
CA ASN A 152 11.51 16.75 21.43
C ASN A 152 11.25 17.29 20.02
N GLY A 153 11.77 16.68 18.96
CA GLY A 153 11.35 16.93 17.60
C GLY A 153 9.98 16.32 17.31
N THR A 154 9.48 16.58 16.11
CA THR A 154 8.18 16.06 15.66
C THR A 154 8.34 15.08 14.52
N TYR A 155 7.36 14.20 14.38
CA TYR A 155 7.23 13.32 13.22
C TYR A 155 5.91 13.57 12.51
N THR A 156 5.89 13.36 11.21
CA THR A 156 4.68 13.38 10.39
C THR A 156 4.66 12.16 9.47
N THR A 157 3.49 11.60 9.29
CA THR A 157 3.18 10.55 8.34
C THR A 157 1.92 10.91 7.57
N GLY A 158 1.61 10.21 6.51
CA GLY A 158 0.40 10.46 5.73
C GLY A 158 -0.19 9.19 5.15
N GLN A 159 -1.46 9.26 4.80
CA GLN A 159 -2.12 8.22 4.03
C GLN A 159 -1.48 8.11 2.64
N LEU A 160 -1.43 6.90 2.11
CA LEU A 160 -1.05 6.64 0.74
C LEU A 160 -2.30 6.30 -0.09
N GLU A 161 -2.31 6.71 -1.34
CA GLU A 161 -3.22 6.18 -2.35
C GLU A 161 -2.69 4.81 -2.80
N ILE A 162 -3.39 3.74 -2.41
CA ILE A 162 -2.99 2.37 -2.73
C ILE A 162 -4.02 1.79 -3.70
N PRO A 163 -3.64 1.40 -4.93
CA PRO A 163 -4.57 0.84 -5.91
C PRO A 163 -5.38 -0.33 -5.33
N ASN A 164 -6.69 -0.33 -5.59
CA ASN A 164 -7.65 -1.34 -5.13
C ASN A 164 -7.95 -1.35 -3.64
N TYR A 165 -7.38 -0.44 -2.87
CA TYR A 165 -7.63 -0.28 -1.44
C TYR A 165 -8.16 1.10 -1.11
N LYS A 166 -8.86 1.19 0.01
CA LYS A 166 -9.23 2.46 0.64
C LYS A 166 -8.78 2.47 2.10
N PHE A 167 -8.34 3.61 2.59
CA PHE A 167 -8.06 3.81 3.99
C PHE A 167 -9.35 3.68 4.82
N VAL A 168 -9.30 2.95 5.93
CA VAL A 168 -10.45 2.75 6.81
C VAL A 168 -10.23 3.29 8.21
N ARG A 169 -9.03 3.14 8.79
CA ARG A 169 -8.70 3.63 10.13
C ARG A 169 -7.21 3.53 10.43
N MET A 170 -6.76 4.24 11.46
CA MET A 170 -5.53 3.89 12.17
C MET A 170 -5.76 2.59 12.95
N ASP A 171 -4.74 1.74 13.09
CA ASP A 171 -4.89 0.47 13.79
C ASP A 171 -5.22 0.69 15.26
N ASP A 172 -6.35 0.13 15.70
CA ASP A 172 -6.79 0.08 17.09
C ASP A 172 -6.31 -1.20 17.83
N GLY A 173 -5.48 -2.00 17.14
CA GLY A 173 -4.99 -3.30 17.57
C GLY A 173 -5.67 -4.49 16.91
N THR A 174 -6.77 -4.28 16.18
CA THR A 174 -7.54 -5.37 15.55
C THR A 174 -6.88 -5.94 14.30
N ALA A 175 -6.06 -5.16 13.60
CA ALA A 175 -5.37 -5.61 12.40
C ALA A 175 -4.03 -6.28 12.71
N THR A 176 -3.14 -5.61 13.45
CA THR A 176 -1.77 -6.09 13.71
C THR A 176 -1.54 -6.63 15.12
N GLY A 177 -2.47 -6.42 16.04
CA GLY A 177 -2.30 -6.68 17.47
C GLY A 177 -1.67 -5.53 18.25
N ALA A 178 -1.25 -4.46 17.57
CA ALA A 178 -0.66 -3.27 18.17
C ALA A 178 -1.48 -2.03 17.83
N LYS A 179 -1.72 -1.17 18.83
CA LYS A 179 -2.37 0.11 18.60
C LYS A 179 -1.41 1.08 17.92
N SER A 180 -1.88 1.76 16.87
CA SER A 180 -1.11 2.77 16.16
C SER A 180 -0.79 3.98 17.04
N LEU A 181 0.39 4.58 16.84
CA LEU A 181 0.63 5.97 17.22
C LEU A 181 -0.26 6.91 16.39
N PRO A 182 -0.50 8.16 16.87
CA PRO A 182 -1.08 9.20 16.03
C PRO A 182 -0.28 9.41 14.74
N ALA A 183 -0.95 9.85 13.67
CA ALA A 183 -0.31 10.12 12.38
C ALA A 183 0.83 11.13 12.48
N THR A 184 0.73 12.07 13.41
CA THR A 184 1.74 13.08 13.73
C THR A 184 1.93 13.15 15.25
N GLY A 185 3.09 13.53 15.71
CA GLY A 185 3.35 13.63 17.13
C GLY A 185 4.75 14.13 17.46
N THR A 186 5.10 14.04 18.73
CA THR A 186 6.39 14.43 19.30
C THR A 186 7.22 13.21 19.62
N LEU A 187 8.51 13.26 19.32
CA LEU A 187 9.49 12.24 19.70
C LEU A 187 9.89 12.45 21.16
N THR A 188 9.67 11.45 22.00
CA THR A 188 9.85 11.58 23.46
C THR A 188 11.14 10.96 23.99
N LYS A 189 11.76 10.06 23.23
CA LYS A 189 12.98 9.35 23.60
C LYS A 189 13.86 9.07 22.39
N ALA A 190 15.15 8.87 22.63
CA ALA A 190 16.06 8.33 21.62
C ALA A 190 15.68 6.89 21.24
N GLY A 191 15.97 6.51 20.02
CA GLY A 191 15.58 5.22 19.46
C GLY A 191 14.14 5.17 19.02
N ASP A 192 13.57 3.98 19.00
CA ASP A 192 12.21 3.70 18.48
C ASP A 192 11.13 4.23 19.45
N ASN A 193 10.31 5.15 18.96
CA ASN A 193 9.15 5.70 19.69
C ASN A 193 7.85 4.95 19.39
N GLY A 194 7.87 3.98 18.50
CA GLY A 194 6.70 3.18 18.15
C GLY A 194 6.36 3.24 16.65
N THR A 195 5.16 2.80 16.32
CA THR A 195 4.73 2.61 14.94
C THR A 195 3.40 3.31 14.68
N VAL A 196 3.35 4.05 13.58
CA VAL A 196 2.10 4.55 12.97
C VAL A 196 1.60 3.48 12.01
N ILE A 197 0.36 3.05 12.15
CA ILE A 197 -0.20 1.93 11.40
C ILE A 197 -1.51 2.37 10.72
N TYR A 198 -1.47 2.49 9.40
CA TYR A 198 -2.63 2.78 8.56
C TYR A 198 -3.25 1.47 8.09
N VAL A 199 -4.54 1.29 8.34
CA VAL A 199 -5.30 0.10 7.96
C VAL A 199 -6.17 0.42 6.75
N TYR A 200 -6.10 -0.43 5.76
CA TYR A 200 -6.83 -0.36 4.50
C TYR A 200 -7.72 -1.58 4.31
N ALA A 201 -8.85 -1.38 3.68
CA ALA A 201 -9.71 -2.45 3.20
C ALA A 201 -9.74 -2.43 1.67
N PRO A 202 -10.09 -3.56 1.01
CA PRO A 202 -10.35 -3.53 -0.42
C PRO A 202 -11.40 -2.46 -0.77
N ALA A 203 -11.20 -1.74 -1.86
CA ALA A 203 -12.14 -0.76 -2.36
C ALA A 203 -13.29 -1.47 -3.09
N TYR A 204 -14.13 -2.21 -2.35
CA TYR A 204 -15.24 -2.97 -2.90
C TYR A 204 -16.12 -2.12 -3.81
N THR A 205 -16.50 -2.68 -4.94
CA THR A 205 -17.52 -2.12 -5.83
C THR A 205 -18.77 -2.97 -5.76
N GLN A 206 -19.93 -2.36 -6.04
CA GLN A 206 -21.19 -3.07 -6.03
C GLN A 206 -22.07 -2.66 -7.21
N THR A 207 -22.85 -3.63 -7.68
CA THR A 207 -23.94 -3.42 -8.63
C THR A 207 -25.22 -3.95 -8.00
N SER A 208 -26.36 -3.35 -8.32
CA SER A 208 -27.65 -3.80 -7.81
C SER A 208 -28.66 -3.98 -8.93
N LYS A 209 -29.60 -4.90 -8.70
CA LYS A 209 -30.72 -5.18 -9.60
C LYS A 209 -31.94 -5.52 -8.77
N THR A 210 -33.09 -5.00 -9.15
CA THR A 210 -34.36 -5.33 -8.53
C THR A 210 -35.23 -6.11 -9.50
N VAL A 211 -35.78 -7.22 -9.04
CA VAL A 211 -36.71 -8.07 -9.77
C VAL A 211 -38.07 -7.98 -9.10
N SER A 212 -39.12 -7.82 -9.91
CA SER A 212 -40.50 -7.71 -9.43
C SER A 212 -41.36 -8.79 -10.06
N GLU A 213 -42.38 -9.23 -9.31
CA GLU A 213 -43.43 -10.11 -9.81
C GLU A 213 -44.77 -9.43 -9.65
N THR A 214 -45.55 -9.45 -10.76
CA THR A 214 -46.92 -8.97 -10.75
C THR A 214 -47.81 -9.98 -11.52
N ILE A 215 -48.88 -10.41 -10.89
CA ILE A 215 -49.88 -11.32 -11.48
C ILE A 215 -51.13 -10.51 -11.75
N LYS A 216 -51.66 -10.61 -12.98
CA LYS A 216 -52.92 -10.00 -13.40
C LYS A 216 -53.94 -11.07 -13.72
N TYR A 217 -55.19 -10.83 -13.31
CA TYR A 217 -56.32 -11.69 -13.65
C TYR A 217 -57.21 -10.95 -14.59
N ILE A 218 -57.25 -11.41 -15.83
CA ILE A 218 -57.93 -10.73 -16.96
C ILE A 218 -58.91 -11.69 -17.65
N ASP A 219 -59.94 -11.14 -18.24
CA ASP A 219 -60.83 -11.87 -19.15
C ASP A 219 -60.25 -11.96 -20.58
N GLN A 220 -61.00 -12.55 -21.52
CA GLN A 220 -60.58 -12.71 -22.91
C GLN A 220 -60.41 -11.38 -23.65
N ASP A 221 -61.03 -10.32 -23.16
CA ASP A 221 -60.93 -8.97 -23.71
C ASP A 221 -59.80 -8.15 -23.05
N GLY A 222 -59.07 -8.74 -22.11
CA GLY A 222 -57.97 -8.11 -21.40
C GLY A 222 -58.38 -7.21 -20.24
N LYS A 223 -59.66 -7.27 -19.82
CA LYS A 223 -60.18 -6.51 -18.70
C LYS A 223 -59.87 -7.23 -17.38
N GLU A 224 -59.43 -6.50 -16.39
CA GLU A 224 -59.23 -7.05 -15.06
C GLU A 224 -60.52 -7.52 -14.41
N VAL A 225 -60.58 -8.76 -13.92
CA VAL A 225 -61.73 -9.42 -13.29
C VAL A 225 -61.50 -9.67 -11.82
N ALA A 226 -60.27 -9.57 -11.33
CA ALA A 226 -59.91 -9.61 -9.93
C ALA A 226 -58.70 -8.70 -9.64
N ILE A 227 -58.53 -8.35 -8.37
CA ILE A 227 -57.36 -7.58 -7.95
C ILE A 227 -56.10 -8.41 -8.21
N GLY A 228 -55.16 -7.82 -8.92
CA GLY A 228 -53.87 -8.41 -9.20
C GLY A 228 -53.04 -8.60 -7.91
N TYR A 229 -52.06 -9.47 -7.97
CA TYR A 229 -51.12 -9.69 -6.90
C TYR A 229 -49.74 -9.07 -7.31
N THR A 230 -49.14 -8.37 -6.38
CA THR A 230 -47.79 -7.87 -6.54
C THR A 230 -46.94 -8.34 -5.32
N ALA A 231 -45.88 -9.09 -5.62
CA ALA A 231 -44.96 -9.56 -4.59
C ALA A 231 -44.05 -8.40 -4.12
N ASP A 232 -43.49 -8.54 -2.93
CA ASP A 232 -42.41 -7.68 -2.51
C ASP A 232 -41.22 -7.83 -3.48
N PRO A 233 -40.68 -6.74 -4.03
CA PRO A 233 -39.56 -6.82 -4.95
C PRO A 233 -38.32 -7.42 -4.29
N ILE A 234 -37.55 -8.19 -5.07
CA ILE A 234 -36.29 -8.77 -4.63
C ILE A 234 -35.14 -7.92 -5.19
N THR A 235 -34.29 -7.42 -4.31
CA THR A 235 -33.07 -6.68 -4.70
C THR A 235 -31.87 -7.60 -4.57
N PHE A 236 -31.12 -7.76 -5.63
CA PHE A 236 -29.80 -8.41 -5.66
C PHE A 236 -28.71 -7.36 -5.65
N VAL A 237 -27.66 -7.61 -4.88
CA VAL A 237 -26.44 -6.83 -4.84
C VAL A 237 -25.25 -7.76 -5.07
N SER A 238 -24.43 -7.44 -6.07
CA SER A 238 -23.17 -8.14 -6.35
C SER A 238 -22.01 -7.25 -5.92
N VAL A 239 -21.19 -7.76 -4.99
CA VAL A 239 -20.05 -7.08 -4.40
C VAL A 239 -18.78 -7.68 -4.95
N THR A 240 -17.93 -6.87 -5.56
CA THR A 240 -16.66 -7.29 -6.13
C THR A 240 -15.49 -6.75 -5.32
N ASN A 241 -14.58 -7.64 -4.95
CA ASN A 241 -13.30 -7.30 -4.34
C ASN A 241 -12.28 -7.04 -5.45
N PRO A 242 -11.78 -5.79 -5.63
CA PRO A 242 -10.85 -5.47 -6.72
C PRO A 242 -9.44 -5.99 -6.50
N VAL A 243 -9.10 -6.48 -5.30
CA VAL A 243 -7.78 -7.03 -4.99
C VAL A 243 -7.62 -8.43 -5.60
N ASP A 244 -8.65 -9.25 -5.51
CA ASP A 244 -8.64 -10.65 -6.01
C ASP A 244 -9.67 -10.92 -7.10
N ASN A 245 -10.49 -9.92 -7.47
CA ASN A 245 -11.58 -9.98 -8.46
C ASN A 245 -12.68 -11.00 -8.11
N THR A 246 -12.83 -11.35 -6.84
CA THR A 246 -13.93 -12.20 -6.38
C THR A 246 -15.23 -11.40 -6.29
N THR A 247 -16.35 -12.04 -6.61
CA THR A 247 -17.69 -11.45 -6.52
C THR A 247 -18.55 -12.29 -5.58
N THR A 248 -19.23 -11.61 -4.66
CA THR A 248 -20.21 -12.21 -3.73
C THR A 248 -21.55 -11.55 -3.93
N THR A 249 -22.62 -12.34 -4.00
CA THR A 249 -23.98 -11.85 -4.23
C THR A 249 -24.83 -12.01 -2.99
N TYR A 250 -25.69 -11.02 -2.76
CA TYR A 250 -26.67 -10.95 -1.68
C TYR A 250 -28.03 -10.60 -2.25
N TYR A 251 -29.10 -11.01 -1.59
CA TYR A 251 -30.45 -10.61 -1.93
C TYR A 251 -31.25 -10.18 -0.68
N SER A 252 -32.26 -9.35 -0.90
CA SER A 252 -33.19 -8.92 0.14
C SER A 252 -34.54 -8.53 -0.46
N THR A 253 -35.63 -8.82 0.29
CA THR A 253 -36.95 -8.28 0.04
C THR A 253 -37.26 -7.04 0.88
N LYS A 254 -36.38 -6.69 1.83
CA LYS A 254 -36.56 -5.58 2.78
C LYS A 254 -35.61 -4.42 2.49
N ALA A 255 -34.31 -4.70 2.43
CA ALA A 255 -33.28 -3.69 2.11
C ALA A 255 -33.21 -3.49 0.59
N LYS A 256 -33.04 -2.23 0.16
CA LYS A 256 -32.93 -1.83 -1.26
C LYS A 256 -31.54 -1.32 -1.61
N THR A 257 -30.76 -0.96 -0.61
CA THR A 257 -29.38 -0.47 -0.74
C THR A 257 -28.49 -1.21 0.22
N ALA A 258 -27.22 -1.39 -0.17
CA ALA A 258 -26.22 -2.05 0.66
C ALA A 258 -25.13 -1.05 1.03
N THR A 259 -24.90 -0.89 2.34
CA THR A 259 -23.72 -0.24 2.88
C THR A 259 -22.77 -1.34 3.32
N LEU A 260 -21.58 -1.36 2.75
CA LEU A 260 -20.62 -2.46 2.96
C LEU A 260 -19.73 -2.15 4.16
N ASP A 261 -19.44 -3.19 4.95
CA ASP A 261 -18.38 -3.15 5.96
C ASP A 261 -16.99 -3.34 5.34
N ASP A 262 -15.96 -3.39 6.16
CA ASP A 262 -14.56 -3.56 5.72
C ASP A 262 -14.27 -4.90 5.04
N ASN A 263 -15.19 -5.86 5.15
CA ASN A 263 -15.11 -7.17 4.51
C ASN A 263 -15.99 -7.28 3.26
N GLY A 264 -16.63 -6.18 2.85
CA GLY A 264 -17.54 -6.16 1.70
C GLY A 264 -18.90 -6.79 1.97
N VAL A 265 -19.30 -6.91 3.25
CA VAL A 265 -20.58 -7.48 3.66
C VAL A 265 -21.59 -6.36 3.90
N PRO A 266 -22.82 -6.46 3.34
CA PRO A 266 -23.89 -5.50 3.61
C PRO A 266 -24.25 -5.46 5.11
N THR A 267 -24.43 -4.25 5.64
CA THR A 267 -24.67 -4.01 7.08
C THR A 267 -26.13 -3.86 7.44
N GLU A 268 -27.03 -3.59 6.49
CA GLU A 268 -28.46 -3.47 6.73
C GLU A 268 -29.06 -4.84 7.06
N ALA A 269 -30.08 -4.85 7.94
CA ALA A 269 -30.84 -6.05 8.20
C ALA A 269 -31.59 -6.53 6.96
N GLY A 270 -31.71 -7.84 6.80
CA GLY A 270 -32.50 -8.47 5.75
C GLY A 270 -31.70 -8.96 4.55
N TRP A 271 -30.41 -8.67 4.45
CA TRP A 271 -29.56 -9.22 3.41
C TRP A 271 -29.22 -10.70 3.68
N THR A 272 -29.37 -11.52 2.65
CA THR A 272 -28.99 -12.94 2.66
C THR A 272 -27.96 -13.19 1.58
N LYS A 273 -26.90 -13.91 1.90
CA LYS A 273 -25.89 -14.33 0.92
C LYS A 273 -26.47 -15.41 0.02
N GLY A 274 -26.43 -15.17 -1.27
CA GLY A 274 -26.91 -16.08 -2.31
C GLY A 274 -27.14 -15.37 -3.63
N ASP A 275 -27.17 -16.12 -4.71
CA ASP A 275 -27.35 -15.63 -6.08
C ASP A 275 -28.76 -15.90 -6.63
N SER A 276 -29.61 -16.54 -5.86
CA SER A 276 -30.98 -16.87 -6.23
C SER A 276 -31.89 -16.87 -5.02
N THR A 277 -33.18 -16.62 -5.27
CA THR A 277 -34.27 -16.77 -4.32
C THR A 277 -35.60 -16.89 -5.09
N ASP A 278 -36.70 -17.10 -4.36
CA ASP A 278 -37.98 -17.44 -4.94
C ASP A 278 -39.02 -16.36 -4.65
N PHE A 279 -39.88 -16.09 -5.62
CA PHE A 279 -41.25 -15.62 -5.36
C PHE A 279 -42.09 -16.82 -4.98
N ALA A 280 -42.88 -16.70 -3.90
CA ALA A 280 -43.76 -17.78 -3.43
C ALA A 280 -44.88 -18.08 -4.43
N ASP A 281 -45.41 -19.29 -4.36
CA ASP A 281 -46.62 -19.63 -5.15
C ASP A 281 -47.78 -18.77 -4.72
N VAL A 282 -48.64 -18.48 -5.69
CA VAL A 282 -49.85 -17.66 -5.51
C VAL A 282 -51.07 -18.40 -6.05
N VAL A 283 -51.98 -18.75 -5.15
CA VAL A 283 -53.24 -19.39 -5.53
C VAL A 283 -54.12 -18.40 -6.27
N ASN A 284 -54.67 -18.81 -7.43
CA ASN A 284 -55.58 -17.98 -8.20
C ASN A 284 -56.90 -17.73 -7.44
N PRO A 285 -57.42 -16.49 -7.44
CA PRO A 285 -58.68 -16.20 -6.77
C PRO A 285 -59.86 -16.86 -7.45
N GLU A 286 -60.89 -17.23 -6.69
CA GLU A 286 -62.19 -17.55 -7.26
C GLU A 286 -62.93 -16.26 -7.60
N VAL A 287 -63.50 -16.20 -8.80
CA VAL A 287 -64.26 -15.04 -9.30
C VAL A 287 -65.61 -15.50 -9.83
N ASP A 288 -66.69 -14.99 -9.28
CA ASP A 288 -68.06 -15.38 -9.68
C ASP A 288 -68.27 -15.21 -11.21
N GLY A 289 -68.74 -16.25 -11.83
CA GLY A 289 -69.02 -16.24 -13.28
C GLY A 289 -67.82 -16.46 -14.18
N TYR A 290 -66.61 -16.62 -13.62
CA TYR A 290 -65.40 -16.86 -14.37
C TYR A 290 -64.71 -18.17 -13.95
N LYS A 291 -63.94 -18.75 -14.84
CA LYS A 291 -63.03 -19.84 -14.59
C LYS A 291 -61.67 -19.55 -15.26
N VAL A 292 -60.61 -19.95 -14.64
CA VAL A 292 -59.26 -19.87 -15.23
C VAL A 292 -59.22 -20.82 -16.45
N ILE A 293 -58.79 -20.30 -17.58
CA ILE A 293 -58.66 -21.07 -18.85
C ILE A 293 -57.22 -21.15 -19.34
N SER A 294 -56.35 -20.25 -18.90
CA SER A 294 -54.93 -20.25 -19.23
C SER A 294 -54.14 -19.58 -18.09
N ASN A 295 -52.87 -19.91 -17.99
CA ASN A 295 -51.91 -19.32 -17.08
C ASN A 295 -50.58 -19.23 -17.83
N ASP A 296 -50.08 -18.01 -18.04
CA ASP A 296 -48.86 -17.76 -18.80
C ASP A 296 -47.60 -17.79 -17.93
N ALA A 297 -47.74 -17.91 -16.60
CA ALA A 297 -46.59 -17.99 -15.69
C ALA A 297 -45.87 -19.33 -15.88
N PRO A 298 -44.53 -19.35 -15.95
CA PRO A 298 -43.75 -20.57 -16.11
C PRO A 298 -44.07 -21.66 -15.06
N ASN A 299 -44.17 -22.89 -15.48
CA ASN A 299 -44.42 -24.07 -14.63
C ASN A 299 -45.71 -24.01 -13.78
N SER A 300 -46.63 -23.13 -14.13
CA SER A 300 -47.87 -22.90 -13.40
C SER A 300 -49.04 -23.68 -14.02
N ASP A 301 -50.08 -23.88 -13.25
CA ASP A 301 -51.32 -24.55 -13.68
C ASP A 301 -52.52 -23.59 -13.58
N LEU A 302 -53.75 -24.14 -13.78
CA LEU A 302 -54.97 -23.34 -13.71
C LEU A 302 -55.37 -22.98 -12.29
N THR A 303 -54.74 -23.53 -11.26
CA THR A 303 -55.05 -23.29 -9.83
C THR A 303 -54.14 -22.28 -9.17
N SER A 304 -52.91 -22.19 -9.59
CA SER A 304 -51.92 -21.28 -9.00
C SER A 304 -50.82 -20.85 -9.97
N VAL A 305 -50.22 -19.71 -9.69
CA VAL A 305 -48.91 -19.37 -10.19
C VAL A 305 -47.89 -20.08 -9.32
N ALA A 306 -47.07 -20.96 -9.90
CA ALA A 306 -46.07 -21.71 -9.21
C ALA A 306 -44.92 -20.82 -8.67
N VAL A 307 -44.18 -21.33 -7.75
CA VAL A 307 -42.89 -20.68 -7.28
C VAL A 307 -42.05 -20.28 -8.48
N GLN A 308 -41.63 -19.02 -8.51
CA GLN A 308 -40.74 -18.48 -9.52
C GLN A 308 -39.36 -18.20 -8.95
N THR A 309 -38.38 -19.02 -9.32
CA THR A 309 -36.99 -18.82 -8.92
C THR A 309 -36.35 -17.74 -9.77
N VAL A 310 -35.77 -16.74 -9.13
CA VAL A 310 -35.05 -15.65 -9.79
C VAL A 310 -33.58 -15.66 -9.39
N TYR A 311 -32.74 -15.27 -10.33
CA TYR A 311 -31.29 -15.25 -10.17
C TYR A 311 -30.77 -13.82 -10.35
N THR A 312 -29.55 -13.57 -9.90
CA THR A 312 -28.88 -12.29 -10.08
C THR A 312 -28.86 -11.84 -11.54
N ASN A 313 -28.79 -12.77 -12.47
CA ASN A 313 -28.75 -12.53 -13.91
C ASN A 313 -30.12 -12.71 -14.62
N SER A 314 -31.21 -12.90 -13.87
CA SER A 314 -32.55 -12.94 -14.46
C SER A 314 -32.90 -11.59 -15.11
N SER A 315 -33.47 -11.62 -16.27
CA SER A 315 -33.92 -10.42 -17.03
C SER A 315 -35.28 -9.91 -16.54
#